data_f4f1d92349d1cfb0eddefb3b9f458273
#
_entry.id   f4f1d92349d1cfb0eddefb3b9f458273
#
_cell.length_a   1.000
_cell.length_b   1.000
_cell.length_c   1.000
_cell.angle_alpha   90.00
_cell.angle_beta   90.00
_cell.angle_gamma   90.00
#
_symmetry.space_group_name_H-M   'P 1'
#
loop_
_entity.id
_entity.type
_entity.pdbx_description
1 polymer ?
#
loop_
_entity_poly.entity_id
_entity_poly.type
_entity_poly.pdbx_seq_one_letter_code
_entity_poly.pdbx_strand_id
1 'polypeptide(L)'
;MLKWIKARNTYNYKVDLNEFNGANNYPGYFNCIITPKNLVMFENRFTRSVKRGVSFEAAGEVCFWKVYKFPNRDGLTKRLLNHLSVPRNWSEFRKAIHEIADNPSYGNFKRLQRACSQPAGFALPLTFLAFYRPTAYPMADRHIANWWSENKAKHGYEVFSSFIQENGGRIIPCKQSWDAYLAWKDFCNEYSVKLSKQCKSYWRPRDVEMAVWQAQKKNLSLEKLI
;
A
#
# COMPACT_ATOMS: atom_id res chain seq x y z
N MET A 1 10.58 20.34 -6.88
CA MET A 1 11.05 19.19 -7.70
C MET A 1 12.22 18.43 -7.06
N LEU A 2 13.36 19.05 -6.77
CA LEU A 2 14.54 18.35 -6.20
C LEU A 2 14.24 17.59 -4.90
N LYS A 3 13.38 18.13 -4.02
CA LYS A 3 12.99 17.49 -2.77
C LYS A 3 12.19 16.20 -3.00
N TRP A 4 11.34 16.17 -4.02
CA TRP A 4 10.59 14.98 -4.41
C TRP A 4 11.52 13.85 -4.89
N ILE A 5 12.47 14.18 -5.78
CA ILE A 5 13.46 13.22 -6.27
C ILE A 5 14.30 12.71 -5.10
N LYS A 6 14.77 13.59 -4.22
CA LYS A 6 15.56 13.21 -3.04
C LYS A 6 14.76 12.29 -2.11
N ALA A 7 13.50 12.64 -1.82
CA ALA A 7 12.65 11.82 -0.97
C ALA A 7 12.43 10.42 -1.55
N ARG A 8 12.09 10.30 -2.87
CA ARG A 8 11.96 9.00 -3.54
C ARG A 8 13.25 8.19 -3.50
N ASN A 9 14.38 8.82 -3.84
CA ASN A 9 15.67 8.12 -3.93
C ASN A 9 16.23 7.70 -2.57
N THR A 10 15.81 8.36 -1.49
CA THR A 10 16.18 8.00 -0.11
C THR A 10 15.16 7.10 0.59
N TYR A 11 14.07 6.72 -0.08
CA TYR A 11 13.15 5.70 0.43
C TYR A 11 13.92 4.41 0.70
N ASN A 12 13.85 3.89 1.91
CA ASN A 12 14.72 2.80 2.37
C ASN A 12 13.97 1.71 3.15
N TYR A 13 12.70 1.50 2.87
CA TYR A 13 11.97 0.41 3.49
C TYR A 13 12.51 -0.93 2.99
N LYS A 14 13.18 -1.65 3.88
CA LYS A 14 13.82 -2.95 3.60
C LYS A 14 13.12 -4.03 4.42
N VAL A 15 12.89 -5.17 3.80
CA VAL A 15 12.28 -6.35 4.41
C VAL A 15 13.05 -7.58 3.97
N ASP A 16 13.52 -8.37 4.92
CA ASP A 16 14.15 -9.67 4.64
C ASP A 16 13.07 -10.75 4.56
N LEU A 17 12.77 -11.20 3.35
CA LEU A 17 11.81 -12.28 3.11
C LEU A 17 12.36 -13.69 3.41
N ASN A 18 13.67 -13.84 3.70
CA ASN A 18 14.15 -15.11 4.25
C ASN A 18 13.54 -15.40 5.63
N GLU A 19 13.25 -14.33 6.42
CA GLU A 19 12.58 -14.47 7.70
C GLU A 19 11.12 -14.95 7.55
N PHE A 20 10.44 -14.62 6.43
CA PHE A 20 9.12 -15.16 6.11
C PHE A 20 9.14 -16.68 6.01
N ASN A 21 10.12 -17.24 5.32
CA ASN A 21 10.26 -18.70 5.16
C ASN A 21 10.56 -19.41 6.49
N GLY A 22 11.32 -18.77 7.36
CA GLY A 22 11.62 -19.31 8.70
C GLY A 22 10.45 -19.27 9.68
N ALA A 23 9.51 -18.32 9.51
CA ALA A 23 8.42 -18.07 10.44
C ALA A 23 7.10 -18.75 10.04
N ASN A 24 6.93 -19.16 8.79
CA ASN A 24 5.67 -19.67 8.25
C ASN A 24 5.88 -21.08 7.65
N ASN A 25 4.88 -21.94 7.81
CA ASN A 25 4.88 -23.28 7.24
C ASN A 25 4.55 -23.29 5.72
N TYR A 26 4.54 -22.12 5.09
CA TYR A 26 4.25 -21.95 3.67
C TYR A 26 5.55 -21.50 2.97
N PRO A 27 5.90 -22.14 1.84
CA PRO A 27 7.08 -21.77 1.09
C PRO A 27 6.92 -20.35 0.53
N GLY A 28 7.91 -19.50 0.79
CA GLY A 28 8.01 -18.21 0.13
C GLY A 28 8.62 -18.36 -1.25
N TYR A 29 8.34 -17.38 -2.10
CA TYR A 29 8.95 -17.31 -3.44
C TYR A 29 10.21 -16.46 -3.44
N PHE A 30 10.21 -15.36 -2.70
CA PHE A 30 11.35 -14.47 -2.61
C PHE A 30 12.24 -14.83 -1.41
N ASN A 31 13.40 -15.40 -1.70
CA ASN A 31 14.46 -15.67 -0.71
C ASN A 31 15.48 -14.53 -0.76
N CYS A 32 15.06 -13.29 -0.58
CA CYS A 32 15.93 -12.14 -0.67
C CYS A 32 15.41 -10.96 0.16
N ILE A 33 16.25 -9.95 0.31
CA ILE A 33 15.86 -8.68 0.91
C ILE A 33 15.11 -7.84 -0.13
N ILE A 34 13.86 -7.51 0.17
CA ILE A 34 13.09 -6.56 -0.63
C ILE A 34 13.56 -5.14 -0.30
N THR A 35 13.94 -4.43 -1.33
CA THR A 35 14.39 -3.04 -1.31
C THR A 35 13.64 -2.25 -2.40
N PRO A 36 13.72 -0.92 -2.44
CA PRO A 36 13.13 -0.17 -3.54
C PRO A 36 13.59 -0.60 -4.95
N LYS A 37 14.80 -1.17 -5.05
CA LYS A 37 15.36 -1.61 -6.35
C LYS A 37 14.66 -2.83 -6.95
N ASN A 38 14.19 -3.74 -6.11
CA ASN A 38 13.49 -4.97 -6.56
C ASN A 38 12.00 -4.98 -6.21
N LEU A 39 11.46 -3.87 -5.68
CA LEU A 39 10.05 -3.76 -5.30
C LEU A 39 9.11 -4.01 -6.49
N VAL A 40 9.46 -3.53 -7.69
CA VAL A 40 8.66 -3.74 -8.92
C VAL A 40 8.53 -5.24 -9.25
N MET A 41 9.60 -6.02 -9.07
CA MET A 41 9.54 -7.48 -9.26
C MET A 41 8.59 -8.13 -8.25
N PHE A 42 8.63 -7.67 -7.01
CA PHE A 42 7.75 -8.14 -5.94
C PHE A 42 6.27 -7.80 -6.21
N GLU A 43 5.98 -6.55 -6.61
CA GLU A 43 4.65 -6.11 -7.06
C GLU A 43 4.14 -6.98 -8.23
N ASN A 44 4.97 -7.21 -9.25
CA ASN A 44 4.63 -8.02 -10.41
C ASN A 44 4.34 -9.49 -10.04
N ARG A 45 5.08 -10.05 -9.09
CA ARG A 45 4.82 -11.40 -8.57
C ARG A 45 3.42 -11.49 -7.97
N PHE A 46 3.10 -10.57 -7.06
CA PHE A 46 1.78 -10.54 -6.44
C PHE A 46 0.67 -10.37 -7.48
N THR A 47 0.79 -9.38 -8.38
CA THR A 47 -0.17 -9.15 -9.47
C THR A 47 -0.42 -10.41 -10.31
N ARG A 48 0.66 -11.13 -10.66
CA ARG A 48 0.56 -12.37 -11.44
C ARG A 48 -0.17 -13.46 -10.67
N SER A 49 0.14 -13.63 -9.38
CA SER A 49 -0.51 -14.63 -8.53
C SER A 49 -2.01 -14.37 -8.38
N VAL A 50 -2.41 -13.12 -8.17
CA VAL A 50 -3.83 -12.74 -8.08
C VAL A 50 -4.54 -13.00 -9.42
N LYS A 51 -3.96 -12.55 -10.55
CA LYS A 51 -4.57 -12.72 -11.88
C LYS A 51 -4.74 -14.19 -12.26
N ARG A 52 -3.71 -15.00 -12.04
CA ARG A 52 -3.72 -16.43 -12.43
C ARG A 52 -4.32 -17.36 -11.39
N GLY A 53 -4.46 -16.89 -10.15
CA GLY A 53 -4.98 -17.71 -9.04
C GLY A 53 -4.04 -18.82 -8.56
N VAL A 54 -2.74 -18.70 -8.83
CA VAL A 54 -1.80 -19.82 -8.65
C VAL A 54 -1.14 -19.88 -7.28
N SER A 55 -1.10 -18.79 -6.51
CA SER A 55 -0.36 -18.77 -5.25
C SER A 55 -0.92 -17.74 -4.27
N PHE A 56 -1.58 -18.19 -3.23
CA PHE A 56 -2.03 -17.33 -2.13
C PHE A 56 -0.85 -16.92 -1.22
N GLU A 57 0.25 -17.66 -1.23
CA GLU A 57 1.47 -17.35 -0.49
C GLU A 57 2.03 -15.97 -0.88
N ALA A 58 1.84 -15.55 -2.13
CA ALA A 58 2.22 -14.20 -2.55
C ALA A 58 1.49 -13.10 -1.76
N ALA A 59 0.25 -13.35 -1.32
CA ALA A 59 -0.45 -12.43 -0.41
C ALA A 59 0.15 -12.49 1.01
N GLY A 60 0.60 -13.65 1.46
CA GLY A 60 1.35 -13.81 2.71
C GLY A 60 2.64 -13.00 2.69
N GLU A 61 3.42 -13.09 1.63
CA GLU A 61 4.66 -12.31 1.45
C GLU A 61 4.40 -10.80 1.50
N VAL A 62 3.35 -10.31 0.83
CA VAL A 62 2.96 -8.89 0.88
C VAL A 62 2.48 -8.47 2.26
N CYS A 63 1.71 -9.32 2.95
CA CYS A 63 1.32 -9.08 4.34
C CYS A 63 2.54 -8.98 5.25
N PHE A 64 3.44 -9.96 5.20
CA PHE A 64 4.69 -9.97 5.96
C PHE A 64 5.53 -8.72 5.70
N TRP A 65 5.69 -8.34 4.44
CA TRP A 65 6.37 -7.11 4.05
C TRP A 65 5.71 -5.89 4.72
N LYS A 66 4.38 -5.77 4.70
CA LYS A 66 3.66 -4.63 5.30
C LYS A 66 3.81 -4.57 6.81
N VAL A 67 3.74 -5.70 7.48
CA VAL A 67 3.78 -5.77 8.95
C VAL A 67 5.17 -6.07 9.51
N TYR A 68 6.21 -6.05 8.70
CA TYR A 68 7.58 -6.47 9.06
C TYR A 68 8.12 -5.85 10.36
N LYS A 69 7.78 -4.59 10.61
CA LYS A 69 8.19 -3.85 11.81
C LYS A 69 7.31 -4.11 13.05
N PHE A 70 6.25 -4.90 12.92
CA PHE A 70 5.35 -5.17 14.04
C PHE A 70 5.86 -6.37 14.87
N PRO A 71 5.77 -6.32 16.20
CA PRO A 71 6.20 -7.43 17.07
C PRO A 71 5.48 -8.75 16.76
N ASN A 72 4.19 -8.68 16.38
CA ASN A 72 3.36 -9.85 16.06
C ASN A 72 3.22 -10.10 14.55
N ARG A 73 4.23 -9.76 13.75
CA ARG A 73 4.21 -9.88 12.27
C ARG A 73 3.93 -11.31 11.81
N ASP A 74 4.56 -12.31 12.47
CA ASP A 74 4.44 -13.71 12.09
C ASP A 74 3.03 -14.25 12.36
N GLY A 75 2.45 -13.91 13.52
CA GLY A 75 1.08 -14.28 13.87
C GLY A 75 0.04 -13.64 12.93
N LEU A 76 0.24 -12.38 12.53
CA LEU A 76 -0.62 -11.70 11.57
C LEU A 76 -0.54 -12.35 10.19
N THR A 77 0.67 -12.64 9.73
CA THR A 77 0.92 -13.28 8.43
C THR A 77 0.35 -14.70 8.40
N LYS A 78 0.62 -15.49 9.43
CA LYS A 78 0.11 -16.87 9.55
C LYS A 78 -1.41 -16.92 9.55
N ARG A 79 -2.07 -15.98 10.24
CA ARG A 79 -3.53 -15.89 10.24
C ARG A 79 -4.09 -15.65 8.84
N LEU A 80 -3.48 -14.73 8.08
CA LEU A 80 -3.88 -14.48 6.69
C LEU A 80 -3.64 -15.72 5.82
N LEU A 81 -2.47 -16.34 5.90
CA LEU A 81 -2.14 -17.54 5.12
C LEU A 81 -3.12 -18.69 5.40
N ASN A 82 -3.39 -18.98 6.68
CA ASN A 82 -4.37 -20.00 7.06
C ASN A 82 -5.78 -19.70 6.52
N HIS A 83 -6.16 -18.43 6.48
CA HIS A 83 -7.43 -18.03 5.88
C HIS A 83 -7.44 -18.25 4.37
N LEU A 84 -6.40 -17.79 3.67
CA LEU A 84 -6.32 -17.84 2.21
C LEU A 84 -5.97 -19.25 1.67
N SER A 85 -5.45 -20.17 2.50
CA SER A 85 -5.19 -21.56 2.09
C SER A 85 -6.49 -22.33 1.79
N VAL A 86 -7.62 -21.84 2.28
CA VAL A 86 -8.95 -22.35 1.89
C VAL A 86 -9.28 -21.84 0.49
N PRO A 87 -9.49 -22.72 -0.52
CA PRO A 87 -9.67 -22.33 -1.93
C PRO A 87 -10.78 -21.30 -2.16
N ARG A 88 -11.89 -21.41 -1.43
CA ARG A 88 -13.01 -20.46 -1.48
C ARG A 88 -12.56 -19.06 -1.04
N ASN A 89 -11.82 -18.96 0.06
CA ASN A 89 -11.37 -17.67 0.59
C ASN A 89 -10.36 -16.99 -0.35
N TRP A 90 -9.47 -17.78 -0.95
CA TRP A 90 -8.55 -17.27 -1.97
C TRP A 90 -9.31 -16.74 -3.20
N SER A 91 -10.32 -17.47 -3.66
CA SER A 91 -11.18 -17.03 -4.76
C SER A 91 -11.92 -15.72 -4.43
N GLU A 92 -12.50 -15.61 -3.24
CA GLU A 92 -13.19 -14.39 -2.76
C GLU A 92 -12.22 -13.20 -2.61
N PHE A 93 -11.01 -13.43 -2.10
CA PHE A 93 -9.98 -12.40 -2.02
C PHE A 93 -9.61 -11.85 -3.42
N ARG A 94 -9.38 -12.77 -4.37
CA ARG A 94 -9.07 -12.38 -5.76
C ARG A 94 -10.21 -11.59 -6.39
N LYS A 95 -11.44 -12.04 -6.23
CA LYS A 95 -12.64 -11.35 -6.73
C LYS A 95 -12.74 -9.95 -6.13
N ALA A 96 -12.58 -9.82 -4.80
CA ALA A 96 -12.66 -8.54 -4.10
C ALA A 96 -11.59 -7.55 -4.56
N ILE A 97 -10.35 -8.00 -4.79
CA ILE A 97 -9.27 -7.12 -5.26
C ILE A 97 -9.46 -6.67 -6.72
N HIS A 98 -10.02 -7.53 -7.58
CA HIS A 98 -10.41 -7.16 -8.94
C HIS A 98 -11.53 -6.11 -8.92
N GLU A 99 -12.60 -6.36 -8.17
CA GLU A 99 -13.76 -5.47 -8.10
C GLU A 99 -13.40 -4.06 -7.60
N ILE A 100 -12.60 -3.94 -6.53
CA ILE A 100 -12.18 -2.63 -6.04
C ILE A 100 -11.22 -1.93 -7.00
N ALA A 101 -10.39 -2.69 -7.70
CA ALA A 101 -9.45 -2.13 -8.67
C ALA A 101 -10.16 -1.60 -9.92
N ASP A 102 -11.28 -2.19 -10.31
CA ASP A 102 -12.08 -1.75 -11.46
C ASP A 102 -13.14 -0.71 -11.07
N ASN A 103 -13.70 -0.83 -9.88
CA ASN A 103 -14.72 0.09 -9.36
C ASN A 103 -14.41 0.45 -7.89
N PRO A 104 -13.60 1.49 -7.64
CA PRO A 104 -13.19 1.92 -6.30
C PRO A 104 -14.37 2.54 -5.54
N SER A 105 -15.00 1.75 -4.68
CA SER A 105 -16.09 2.16 -3.79
C SER A 105 -15.85 1.72 -2.35
N TYR A 106 -16.48 2.40 -1.38
CA TYR A 106 -16.40 1.99 0.02
C TYR A 106 -16.96 0.56 0.24
N GLY A 107 -18.00 0.18 -0.50
CA GLY A 107 -18.55 -1.17 -0.46
C GLY A 107 -17.53 -2.23 -0.89
N ASN A 108 -16.82 -1.99 -1.99
CA ASN A 108 -15.78 -2.89 -2.48
C ASN A 108 -14.55 -2.90 -1.56
N PHE A 109 -14.20 -1.75 -0.96
CA PHE A 109 -13.16 -1.71 0.09
C PHE A 109 -13.53 -2.60 1.29
N LYS A 110 -14.77 -2.52 1.79
CA LYS A 110 -15.26 -3.35 2.88
C LYS A 110 -15.28 -4.84 2.51
N ARG A 111 -15.54 -5.16 1.24
CA ARG A 111 -15.47 -6.55 0.75
C ARG A 111 -14.04 -7.06 0.76
N LEU A 112 -13.07 -6.28 0.23
CA LEU A 112 -11.65 -6.64 0.27
C LEU A 112 -11.16 -6.75 1.73
N GLN A 113 -11.55 -5.83 2.60
CA GLN A 113 -11.20 -5.87 4.02
C GLN A 113 -11.64 -7.18 4.68
N ARG A 114 -12.89 -7.63 4.42
CA ARG A 114 -13.41 -8.91 4.93
C ARG A 114 -12.65 -10.10 4.36
N ALA A 115 -12.32 -10.06 3.07
CA ALA A 115 -11.58 -11.12 2.40
C ALA A 115 -10.13 -11.27 2.89
N CYS A 116 -9.56 -10.24 3.56
CA CYS A 116 -8.23 -10.31 4.17
C CYS A 116 -8.21 -11.00 5.55
N SER A 117 -9.28 -11.63 6.02
CA SER A 117 -9.42 -12.13 7.40
C SER A 117 -9.43 -11.03 8.46
N GLN A 118 -10.46 -10.97 9.29
CA GLN A 118 -10.62 -9.92 10.31
C GLN A 118 -9.65 -10.09 11.49
N PRO A 119 -9.23 -8.98 12.10
CA PRO A 119 -9.57 -7.60 11.76
C PRO A 119 -8.48 -6.94 10.88
N ALA A 120 -8.62 -7.05 9.56
CA ALA A 120 -7.77 -6.25 8.69
C ALA A 120 -8.15 -4.76 8.87
N GLY A 121 -7.19 -3.94 9.32
CA GLY A 121 -7.37 -2.49 9.42
C GLY A 121 -7.52 -1.85 8.05
N PHE A 122 -7.36 -0.54 7.97
CA PHE A 122 -7.45 0.20 6.71
C PHE A 122 -6.23 -0.05 5.78
N ALA A 123 -5.03 -0.09 6.35
CA ALA A 123 -3.78 -0.08 5.60
C ALA A 123 -3.49 -1.39 4.83
N LEU A 124 -3.80 -2.56 5.40
CA LEU A 124 -3.45 -3.85 4.76
C LEU A 124 -4.22 -4.11 3.46
N PRO A 125 -5.56 -3.94 3.39
CA PRO A 125 -6.28 -4.04 2.13
C PRO A 125 -5.77 -3.08 1.04
N LEU A 126 -5.44 -1.84 1.42
CA LEU A 126 -4.87 -0.87 0.49
C LEU A 126 -3.46 -1.23 0.05
N THR A 127 -2.68 -1.92 0.88
CA THR A 127 -1.39 -2.46 0.47
C THR A 127 -1.56 -3.49 -0.65
N PHE A 128 -2.50 -4.42 -0.50
CA PHE A 128 -2.80 -5.39 -1.58
C PHE A 128 -3.25 -4.70 -2.86
N LEU A 129 -4.11 -3.67 -2.76
CA LEU A 129 -4.57 -2.92 -3.92
C LEU A 129 -3.41 -2.19 -4.63
N ALA A 130 -2.52 -1.56 -3.86
CA ALA A 130 -1.35 -0.87 -4.38
C ALA A 130 -0.34 -1.84 -5.04
N PHE A 131 -0.17 -3.03 -4.48
CA PHE A 131 0.66 -4.08 -5.09
C PHE A 131 0.01 -4.68 -6.34
N TYR A 132 -1.31 -4.74 -6.39
CA TYR A 132 -2.05 -5.28 -7.53
C TYR A 132 -2.04 -4.33 -8.74
N ARG A 133 -2.19 -3.02 -8.51
CA ARG A 133 -2.15 -1.97 -9.55
C ARG A 133 -1.32 -0.76 -9.10
N PRO A 134 0.01 -0.89 -9.03
CA PRO A 134 0.89 0.17 -8.52
C PRO A 134 0.92 1.43 -9.41
N THR A 135 0.42 1.32 -10.65
CA THR A 135 0.28 2.45 -11.58
C THR A 135 -1.01 3.26 -11.38
N ALA A 136 -1.91 2.81 -10.50
CA ALA A 136 -3.20 3.48 -10.26
C ALA A 136 -3.48 3.74 -8.78
N TYR A 137 -2.93 2.92 -7.88
CA TYR A 137 -3.26 2.95 -6.46
C TYR A 137 -2.01 3.11 -5.59
N PRO A 138 -1.92 4.20 -4.81
CA PRO A 138 -0.92 4.34 -3.75
C PRO A 138 -1.38 3.57 -2.50
N MET A 139 -0.47 3.33 -1.56
CA MET A 139 -0.85 2.90 -0.22
C MET A 139 -1.29 4.09 0.63
N ALA A 140 -1.97 3.78 1.76
CA ALA A 140 -2.18 4.72 2.84
C ALA A 140 -1.92 4.03 4.19
N ASP A 141 -1.12 4.67 5.02
CA ASP A 141 -0.87 4.30 6.40
C ASP A 141 -0.79 5.56 7.29
N ARG A 142 -0.44 5.41 8.56
CA ARG A 142 -0.41 6.54 9.50
C ARG A 142 0.51 7.68 9.04
N HIS A 143 1.63 7.38 8.39
CA HIS A 143 2.55 8.43 7.92
C HIS A 143 1.93 9.23 6.79
N ILE A 144 1.24 8.55 5.88
CA ILE A 144 0.49 9.19 4.80
C ILE A 144 -0.68 10.00 5.37
N ALA A 145 -1.43 9.43 6.33
CA ALA A 145 -2.56 10.13 6.94
C ALA A 145 -2.14 11.41 7.66
N ASN A 146 -1.02 11.39 8.39
CA ASN A 146 -0.47 12.56 9.05
C ASN A 146 -0.04 13.60 8.02
N TRP A 147 0.76 13.20 7.03
CA TRP A 147 1.21 14.11 5.98
C TRP A 147 0.04 14.75 5.23
N TRP A 148 -0.97 13.96 4.89
CA TRP A 148 -2.18 14.43 4.20
C TRP A 148 -2.91 15.48 5.01
N SER A 149 -3.13 15.23 6.30
CA SER A 149 -3.78 16.17 7.20
C SER A 149 -3.04 17.52 7.29
N GLU A 150 -1.71 17.49 7.34
CA GLU A 150 -0.86 18.67 7.51
C GLU A 150 -0.62 19.45 6.20
N ASN A 151 -0.67 18.78 5.06
CA ASN A 151 -0.15 19.34 3.81
C ASN A 151 -1.17 19.45 2.67
N LYS A 152 -2.34 18.78 2.73
CA LYS A 152 -3.32 18.78 1.63
C LYS A 152 -3.71 20.18 1.17
N ALA A 153 -3.91 21.13 2.10
CA ALA A 153 -4.25 22.51 1.78
C ALA A 153 -3.16 23.22 0.97
N LYS A 154 -1.88 23.02 1.31
CA LYS A 154 -0.75 23.58 0.56
C LYS A 154 -0.71 23.12 -0.90
N HIS A 155 -1.30 21.96 -1.18
CA HIS A 155 -1.33 21.35 -2.50
C HIS A 155 -2.63 21.57 -3.25
N GLY A 156 -3.60 22.32 -2.67
CA GLY A 156 -4.89 22.64 -3.32
C GLY A 156 -5.97 21.60 -3.06
N TYR A 157 -5.83 20.80 -2.01
CA TYR A 157 -6.77 19.75 -1.62
C TYR A 157 -7.46 20.04 -0.27
N GLU A 158 -7.59 21.31 0.11
CA GLU A 158 -8.17 21.76 1.38
C GLU A 158 -9.61 21.31 1.60
N VAL A 159 -10.40 21.25 0.53
CA VAL A 159 -11.82 20.85 0.58
C VAL A 159 -12.03 19.35 0.84
N PHE A 160 -11.00 18.54 0.68
CA PHE A 160 -11.12 17.10 0.85
C PHE A 160 -10.98 16.67 2.30
N SER A 161 -11.63 15.57 2.66
CA SER A 161 -11.57 14.97 3.99
C SER A 161 -10.16 14.58 4.41
N SER A 162 -9.90 14.58 5.70
CA SER A 162 -8.74 13.92 6.30
C SER A 162 -9.10 12.50 6.74
N PHE A 163 -8.09 11.63 6.84
CA PHE A 163 -8.27 10.31 7.42
C PHE A 163 -8.68 10.42 8.89
N ILE A 164 -9.62 9.59 9.31
CA ILE A 164 -9.94 9.44 10.73
C ILE A 164 -8.94 8.47 11.35
N GLN A 165 -8.31 8.89 12.41
CA GLN A 165 -7.32 8.10 13.14
C GLN A 165 -7.75 7.91 14.59
N GLU A 166 -7.49 6.73 15.14
CA GLU A 166 -7.58 6.47 16.58
C GLU A 166 -6.25 6.74 17.28
N ASN A 167 -6.22 6.61 18.61
CA ASN A 167 -5.01 6.71 19.41
C ASN A 167 -3.94 5.74 18.86
N GLY A 168 -2.72 6.26 18.65
CA GLY A 168 -1.62 5.52 18.01
C GLY A 168 -1.54 5.66 16.48
N GLY A 169 -2.43 6.46 15.86
CA GLY A 169 -2.38 6.84 14.45
C GLY A 169 -2.88 5.76 13.49
N ARG A 170 -3.57 4.74 13.98
CA ARG A 170 -4.20 3.74 13.11
C ARG A 170 -5.41 4.37 12.40
N ILE A 171 -5.47 4.26 11.07
CA ILE A 171 -6.61 4.75 10.29
C ILE A 171 -7.83 3.87 10.54
N ILE A 172 -8.94 4.52 10.93
CA ILE A 172 -10.23 3.86 11.12
C ILE A 172 -10.86 3.57 9.74
N PRO A 173 -11.30 2.32 9.47
CA PRO A 173 -11.91 1.93 8.20
C PRO A 173 -13.38 2.39 8.12
N CYS A 174 -13.59 3.69 7.96
CA CYS A 174 -14.90 4.33 7.79
C CYS A 174 -15.04 4.99 6.41
N LYS A 175 -16.26 5.41 6.08
CA LYS A 175 -16.56 6.09 4.79
C LYS A 175 -15.71 7.35 4.60
N GLN A 176 -15.56 8.17 5.64
CA GLN A 176 -14.75 9.39 5.58
C GLN A 176 -13.27 9.09 5.28
N SER A 177 -12.68 8.06 5.91
CA SER A 177 -11.30 7.64 5.60
C SER A 177 -11.18 7.10 4.17
N TRP A 178 -12.24 6.48 3.65
CA TRP A 178 -12.28 6.04 2.26
C TRP A 178 -12.31 7.23 1.30
N ASP A 179 -13.11 8.26 1.58
CA ASP A 179 -13.18 9.47 0.77
C ASP A 179 -11.85 10.24 0.79
N ALA A 180 -11.20 10.31 1.97
CA ALA A 180 -9.84 10.84 2.09
C ALA A 180 -8.84 10.03 1.25
N TYR A 181 -8.98 8.71 1.21
CA TYR A 181 -8.13 7.85 0.39
C TYR A 181 -8.33 8.08 -1.11
N LEU A 182 -9.56 8.28 -1.58
CA LEU A 182 -9.80 8.60 -2.98
C LEU A 182 -9.13 9.93 -3.37
N ALA A 183 -9.28 10.96 -2.55
CA ALA A 183 -8.59 12.24 -2.78
C ALA A 183 -7.06 12.09 -2.75
N TRP A 184 -6.52 11.30 -1.84
CA TRP A 184 -5.11 10.94 -1.79
C TRP A 184 -4.65 10.20 -3.05
N LYS A 185 -5.44 9.24 -3.53
CA LYS A 185 -5.19 8.52 -4.78
C LYS A 185 -5.11 9.48 -5.97
N ASP A 186 -6.06 10.41 -6.07
CA ASP A 186 -6.13 11.38 -7.17
C ASP A 186 -4.94 12.35 -7.10
N PHE A 187 -4.56 12.81 -5.91
CA PHE A 187 -3.32 13.56 -5.69
C PHE A 187 -2.09 12.80 -6.19
N CYS A 188 -1.93 11.53 -5.83
CA CYS A 188 -0.78 10.73 -6.27
C CYS A 188 -0.76 10.54 -7.79
N ASN A 189 -1.93 10.34 -8.42
CA ASN A 189 -2.04 10.23 -9.87
C ASN A 189 -1.64 11.54 -10.56
N GLU A 190 -2.19 12.68 -10.13
CA GLU A 190 -1.84 14.01 -10.66
C GLU A 190 -0.35 14.30 -10.53
N TYR A 191 0.20 14.11 -9.32
CA TYR A 191 1.62 14.38 -9.06
C TYR A 191 2.55 13.41 -9.79
N SER A 192 2.14 12.18 -10.04
CA SER A 192 2.93 11.25 -10.85
C SER A 192 3.10 11.75 -12.29
N VAL A 193 2.05 12.33 -12.87
CA VAL A 193 2.10 12.93 -14.21
C VAL A 193 2.99 14.18 -14.22
N LYS A 194 2.78 15.11 -13.26
CA LYS A 194 3.59 16.33 -13.14
C LYS A 194 5.07 16.00 -12.94
N LEU A 195 5.40 15.08 -12.03
CA LEU A 195 6.78 14.68 -11.76
C LEU A 195 7.41 13.96 -12.95
N SER A 196 6.67 13.10 -13.65
CA SER A 196 7.16 12.42 -14.85
C SER A 196 7.56 13.43 -15.92
N LYS A 197 6.72 14.45 -16.15
CA LYS A 197 6.98 15.51 -17.12
C LYS A 197 8.18 16.36 -16.72
N GLN A 198 8.21 16.83 -15.46
CA GLN A 198 9.25 17.76 -14.99
C GLN A 198 10.62 17.08 -14.81
N CYS A 199 10.65 15.81 -14.38
CA CYS A 199 11.89 15.07 -14.13
C CYS A 199 12.40 14.31 -15.36
N LYS A 200 11.65 14.31 -16.47
CA LYS A 200 11.93 13.48 -17.68
C LYS A 200 12.19 12.01 -17.32
N SER A 201 11.48 11.51 -16.30
CA SER A 201 11.59 10.14 -15.81
C SER A 201 10.22 9.63 -15.37
N TYR A 202 9.95 8.36 -15.54
CA TYR A 202 8.66 7.78 -15.19
C TYR A 202 8.44 7.74 -13.68
N TRP A 203 7.31 8.29 -13.23
CA TRP A 203 6.81 8.25 -11.86
C TRP A 203 5.44 7.57 -11.84
N ARG A 204 5.28 6.60 -10.97
CA ARG A 204 3.98 5.97 -10.67
C ARG A 204 3.34 6.66 -9.47
N PRO A 205 2.01 6.60 -9.26
CA PRO A 205 1.35 7.02 -8.02
C PRO A 205 2.01 6.40 -6.77
N ARG A 206 2.47 5.16 -6.88
CA ARG A 206 3.22 4.46 -5.84
C ARG A 206 4.57 5.13 -5.52
N ASP A 207 5.24 5.69 -6.51
CA ASP A 207 6.52 6.39 -6.31
C ASP A 207 6.31 7.76 -5.62
N VAL A 208 5.18 8.43 -5.91
CA VAL A 208 4.75 9.64 -5.19
C VAL A 208 4.49 9.33 -3.71
N GLU A 209 3.74 8.27 -3.43
CA GLU A 209 3.47 7.82 -2.07
C GLU A 209 4.76 7.49 -1.30
N MET A 210 5.71 6.78 -1.91
CA MET A 210 7.00 6.49 -1.29
C MET A 210 7.79 7.76 -0.95
N ALA A 211 7.76 8.76 -1.83
CA ALA A 211 8.41 10.05 -1.59
C ALA A 211 7.75 10.80 -0.42
N VAL A 212 6.42 10.82 -0.35
CA VAL A 212 5.67 11.43 0.76
C VAL A 212 5.93 10.70 2.07
N TRP A 213 5.87 9.37 2.07
CA TRP A 213 6.17 8.56 3.27
C TRP A 213 7.57 8.86 3.81
N GLN A 214 8.56 8.94 2.92
CA GLN A 214 9.94 9.25 3.30
C GLN A 214 10.09 10.69 3.80
N ALA A 215 9.39 11.65 3.17
CA ALA A 215 9.39 13.03 3.58
C ALA A 215 8.80 13.20 4.98
N GLN A 216 7.64 12.58 5.25
CA GLN A 216 7.00 12.60 6.57
C GLN A 216 7.91 12.01 7.64
N LYS A 217 8.55 10.87 7.36
CA LYS A 217 9.46 10.23 8.30
C LYS A 217 10.70 11.07 8.64
N LYS A 218 11.14 11.94 7.71
CA LYS A 218 12.33 12.77 7.86
C LYS A 218 12.02 14.27 8.08
N ASN A 219 10.76 14.62 8.30
CA ASN A 219 10.30 16.02 8.43
C ASN A 219 10.75 16.90 7.25
N LEU A 220 10.70 16.37 6.03
CA LEU A 220 11.03 17.11 4.82
C LEU A 220 9.78 17.78 4.26
N SER A 221 9.82 19.08 4.03
CA SER A 221 8.75 19.79 3.33
C SER A 221 8.85 19.55 1.83
N LEU A 222 7.82 18.97 1.24
CA LEU A 222 7.67 18.84 -0.21
C LEU A 222 6.98 20.08 -0.77
N GLU A 223 7.52 20.60 -1.88
CA GLU A 223 6.94 21.76 -2.56
C GLU A 223 5.71 21.38 -3.39
N LYS A 224 4.76 22.33 -3.51
CA LYS A 224 3.66 22.23 -4.48
C LYS A 224 4.23 22.26 -5.90
N LEU A 225 3.76 21.36 -6.75
CA LEU A 225 4.10 21.36 -8.18
C LEU A 225 3.06 22.17 -8.96
N ILE A 226 3.53 23.03 -9.83
CA ILE A 226 2.70 23.85 -10.72
C ILE A 226 2.31 23.05 -11.95
#